data_2b6fb46671b271942c8a7cd688b4a7f2
#
_entry.id   2b6fb46671b271942c8a7cd688b4a7f2
#
_cell.length_a   1.000
_cell.length_b   1.000
_cell.length_c   1.000
_cell.angle_alpha   90.00
_cell.angle_beta   90.00
_cell.angle_gamma   90.00
#
_symmetry.space_group_name_H-M   'P 1'
#
loop_
_entity.id
_entity.type
_entity.pdbx_description
1 polymer ?
#
loop_
_entity_poly.entity_id
_entity_poly.type
_entity_poly.pdbx_seq_one_letter_code
_entity_poly.pdbx_strand_id
1 'polypeptide(L)'
;MIRKQEITTFEFPEKAVIWDVRDSSAYAEGHVKGAVSRPINDLNADILNQVAADQPIYILCGGGSKAPRAAEKLEGLDASREYVVLMGGTRAARDAGLPLEQGA
;
A
#
# COMPACT_ATOMS: atom_id res chain seq x y z
N MET A 1 -9.98 2.52 10.82
CA MET A 1 -10.30 1.08 10.80
C MET A 1 -9.36 0.37 9.84
N ILE A 2 -8.82 -0.76 10.26
CA ILE A 2 -7.93 -1.58 9.41
C ILE A 2 -8.69 -2.83 8.99
N ARG A 3 -8.69 -3.11 7.69
CA ARG A 3 -9.19 -4.39 7.17
C ARG A 3 -8.18 -4.99 6.20
N LYS A 4 -8.35 -6.25 5.88
CA LYS A 4 -7.43 -7.00 5.03
C LYS A 4 -8.16 -7.51 3.80
N GLN A 5 -7.46 -7.55 2.67
CA GLN A 5 -7.97 -8.09 1.43
C GLN A 5 -6.83 -8.74 0.68
N GLU A 6 -7.06 -9.91 0.11
CA GLU A 6 -6.04 -10.55 -0.73
C GLU A 6 -5.79 -9.70 -1.96
N ILE A 7 -4.53 -9.45 -2.30
CA ILE A 7 -4.20 -8.60 -3.45
C ILE A 7 -4.73 -9.20 -4.74
N THR A 8 -4.83 -10.52 -4.82
CA THR A 8 -5.32 -11.22 -6.01
C THR A 8 -6.81 -11.01 -6.25
N THR A 9 -7.56 -10.53 -5.25
CA THR A 9 -8.99 -10.22 -5.38
C THR A 9 -9.25 -8.72 -5.53
N PHE A 10 -8.20 -7.90 -5.44
CA PHE A 10 -8.35 -6.46 -5.55
C PHE A 10 -8.46 -6.06 -7.02
N GLU A 11 -9.41 -5.19 -7.33
CA GLU A 11 -9.73 -4.85 -8.72
C GLU A 11 -8.99 -3.62 -9.23
N PHE A 12 -8.15 -3.02 -8.43
CA PHE A 12 -7.33 -1.85 -8.80
C PHE A 12 -8.16 -0.73 -9.43
N PRO A 13 -9.13 -0.15 -8.69
CA PRO A 13 -9.90 0.98 -9.20
C PRO A 13 -8.97 2.10 -9.66
N GLU A 14 -9.33 2.77 -10.75
CA GLU A 14 -8.44 3.72 -11.41
C GLU A 14 -7.90 4.82 -10.49
N LYS A 15 -8.74 5.30 -9.57
CA LYS A 15 -8.34 6.39 -8.67
C LYS A 15 -8.01 5.93 -7.26
N ALA A 16 -7.81 4.64 -7.07
CA ALA A 16 -7.48 4.11 -5.75
C ALA A 16 -6.12 4.63 -5.28
N VAL A 17 -6.03 4.94 -3.99
CA VAL A 17 -4.77 5.34 -3.37
C VAL A 17 -4.10 4.06 -2.89
N ILE A 18 -3.00 3.69 -3.53
CA ILE A 18 -2.28 2.44 -3.25
C ILE A 18 -0.85 2.80 -2.86
N TRP A 19 -0.46 2.47 -1.64
CA TRP A 19 0.87 2.80 -1.10
C TRP A 19 1.70 1.53 -0.93
N ASP A 20 2.86 1.52 -1.58
CA ASP A 20 3.87 0.48 -1.40
C ASP A 20 4.83 0.97 -0.32
N VAL A 21 4.82 0.30 0.83
CA VAL A 21 5.54 0.76 2.01
C VAL A 21 6.93 0.12 2.16
N ARG A 22 7.41 -0.56 1.11
CA ARG A 22 8.77 -1.07 1.06
C ARG A 22 9.75 0.09 0.88
N ASP A 23 11.04 -0.20 1.03
CA ASP A 23 12.08 0.77 0.74
C ASP A 23 12.03 1.19 -0.73
N SER A 24 12.44 2.42 -1.02
CA SER A 24 12.38 2.94 -2.39
C SER A 24 13.19 2.12 -3.38
N SER A 25 14.29 1.49 -2.94
CA SER A 25 15.09 0.63 -3.80
C SER A 25 14.34 -0.61 -4.21
N ALA A 26 13.59 -1.23 -3.29
CA ALA A 26 12.76 -2.39 -3.60
C ALA A 26 11.63 -2.01 -4.56
N TYR A 27 11.02 -0.85 -4.34
CA TYR A 27 9.98 -0.33 -5.22
C TYR A 27 10.52 -0.16 -6.65
N ALA A 28 11.70 0.43 -6.79
CA ALA A 28 12.28 0.69 -8.11
C ALA A 28 12.62 -0.61 -8.87
N GLU A 29 12.97 -1.68 -8.17
CA GLU A 29 13.26 -2.96 -8.80
C GLU A 29 12.03 -3.62 -9.42
N GLY A 30 10.86 -3.35 -8.86
CA GLY A 30 9.61 -3.88 -9.39
C GLY A 30 8.48 -3.62 -8.40
N HIS A 31 7.40 -3.03 -8.87
CA HIS A 31 6.26 -2.70 -8.04
C HIS A 31 4.95 -2.93 -8.79
N VAL A 32 3.88 -3.09 -8.05
CA VAL A 32 2.54 -3.26 -8.62
C VAL A 32 2.13 -1.98 -9.33
N LYS A 33 1.64 -2.11 -10.57
CA LYS A 33 1.19 -0.97 -11.36
C LYS A 33 0.12 -0.19 -10.58
N GLY A 34 0.30 1.11 -10.50
CA GLY A 34 -0.61 2.00 -9.78
C GLY A 34 -0.20 2.29 -8.35
N ALA A 35 0.73 1.53 -7.78
CA ALA A 35 1.21 1.79 -6.43
C ALA A 35 2.21 2.94 -6.42
N VAL A 36 2.13 3.76 -5.37
CA VAL A 36 3.04 4.88 -5.14
C VAL A 36 3.99 4.50 -4.02
N SER A 37 5.27 4.85 -4.18
CA SER A 37 6.28 4.57 -3.15
C SER A 37 6.03 5.45 -1.92
N ARG A 38 5.79 4.80 -0.78
CA ARG A 38 5.61 5.46 0.52
C ARG A 38 6.29 4.62 1.60
N PRO A 39 7.63 4.65 1.67
CA PRO A 39 8.34 3.84 2.66
C PRO A 39 7.78 4.04 4.07
N ILE A 40 7.72 2.95 4.84
CA ILE A 40 7.07 2.98 6.15
C ILE A 40 7.66 4.05 7.07
N ASN A 41 8.98 4.28 6.99
CA ASN A 41 9.64 5.25 7.85
C ASN A 41 9.33 6.70 7.48
N ASP A 42 8.82 6.93 6.27
CA ASP A 42 8.46 8.26 5.80
C ASP A 42 7.00 8.63 6.09
N LEU A 43 6.20 7.68 6.57
CA LEU A 43 4.79 7.92 6.83
C LEU A 43 4.61 8.87 8.01
N ASN A 44 3.86 9.95 7.79
CA ASN A 44 3.58 10.95 8.81
C ASN A 44 2.22 11.60 8.53
N ALA A 45 1.81 12.50 9.42
CA ALA A 45 0.52 13.16 9.30
C ALA A 45 0.43 14.01 8.03
N ASP A 46 1.53 14.65 7.61
CA ASP A 46 1.52 15.50 6.41
C ASP A 46 1.23 14.68 5.14
N ILE A 47 1.87 13.53 5.02
CA ILE A 47 1.63 12.63 3.89
C ILE A 47 0.20 12.13 3.91
N LEU A 48 -0.28 11.73 5.09
CA LEU A 48 -1.64 11.24 5.25
C LEU A 48 -2.67 12.31 4.88
N ASN A 49 -2.42 13.55 5.25
CA ASN A 49 -3.34 14.66 4.98
C ASN A 49 -3.41 15.05 3.51
N GLN A 50 -2.52 14.54 2.67
CA GLN A 50 -2.61 14.74 1.22
C GLN A 50 -3.71 13.88 0.59
N VAL A 51 -4.25 12.92 1.31
CA VAL A 51 -5.31 12.04 0.84
C VAL A 51 -6.64 12.52 1.41
N ALA A 52 -7.67 12.61 0.57
CA ALA A 52 -9.00 13.01 1.02
C ALA A 52 -9.49 12.09 2.15
N ALA A 53 -10.15 12.66 3.15
CA ALA A 53 -10.50 11.94 4.38
C ALA A 53 -11.42 10.73 4.14
N ASP A 54 -12.24 10.77 3.09
CA ASP A 54 -13.17 9.69 2.76
C ASP A 54 -12.57 8.64 1.82
N GLN A 55 -11.32 8.81 1.40
CA GLN A 55 -10.66 7.93 0.47
C GLN A 55 -9.99 6.78 1.24
N PRO A 56 -10.32 5.51 0.95
CA PRO A 56 -9.59 4.39 1.55
C PRO A 56 -8.13 4.41 1.09
N ILE A 57 -7.23 4.01 1.97
CA ILE A 57 -5.81 3.88 1.64
C ILE A 57 -5.47 2.40 1.60
N TYR A 58 -5.05 1.91 0.43
CA TYR A 58 -4.65 0.52 0.23
C TYR A 58 -3.14 0.44 0.42
N ILE A 59 -2.70 -0.52 1.23
CA ILE A 59 -1.30 -0.62 1.67
C ILE A 59 -0.76 -1.99 1.31
N LEU A 60 0.40 -2.03 0.64
CA LEU A 60 1.04 -3.29 0.31
C LEU A 60 2.55 -3.23 0.58
N CYS A 61 3.14 -4.39 0.70
CA CYS A 61 4.59 -4.56 0.79
C CYS A 61 5.00 -5.75 -0.05
N GLY A 62 6.13 -6.40 0.26
CA GLY A 62 6.61 -7.53 -0.52
C GLY A 62 5.88 -8.85 -0.28
N GLY A 63 5.10 -8.94 0.78
CA GLY A 63 4.42 -10.17 1.17
C GLY A 63 4.63 -10.53 2.62
N GLY A 64 5.34 -9.69 3.37
CA GLY A 64 5.63 -9.91 4.79
C GLY A 64 4.76 -9.06 5.71
N SER A 65 5.36 -8.59 6.80
CA SER A 65 4.65 -7.94 7.89
C SER A 65 4.70 -6.40 7.84
N LYS A 66 5.38 -5.82 6.85
CA LYS A 66 5.57 -4.36 6.84
C LYS A 66 4.26 -3.62 6.59
N ALA A 67 3.40 -4.12 5.69
CA ALA A 67 2.14 -3.46 5.38
C ALA A 67 1.19 -3.41 6.58
N PRO A 68 0.99 -4.50 7.35
CA PRO A 68 0.19 -4.41 8.57
C PRO A 68 0.74 -3.41 9.58
N ARG A 69 2.06 -3.35 9.75
CA ARG A 69 2.69 -2.38 10.65
C ARG A 69 2.49 -0.95 10.18
N ALA A 70 2.54 -0.73 8.87
CA ALA A 70 2.28 0.59 8.30
C ALA A 70 0.83 1.02 8.56
N ALA A 71 -0.12 0.10 8.39
CA ALA A 71 -1.53 0.38 8.67
C ALA A 71 -1.73 0.76 10.14
N GLU A 72 -1.09 0.05 11.07
CA GLU A 72 -1.17 0.38 12.48
C GLU A 72 -0.59 1.76 12.77
N LYS A 73 0.55 2.10 12.16
CA LYS A 73 1.15 3.42 12.31
C LYS A 73 0.20 4.52 11.83
N LEU A 74 -0.42 4.33 10.67
CA LEU A 74 -1.35 5.30 10.11
C LEU A 74 -2.62 5.42 10.97
N GLU A 75 -3.13 4.30 11.47
CA GLU A 75 -4.28 4.34 12.35
C GLU A 75 -3.98 5.10 13.63
N GLY A 76 -2.76 4.98 14.14
CA GLY A 76 -2.33 5.77 15.29
C GLY A 76 -2.30 7.27 15.00
N LEU A 77 -2.09 7.66 13.74
CA LEU A 77 -2.10 9.06 13.34
C LEU A 77 -3.52 9.57 13.08
N ASP A 78 -4.39 8.74 12.51
CA ASP A 78 -5.78 9.11 12.22
C ASP A 78 -6.65 7.85 12.19
N ALA A 79 -7.33 7.58 13.28
CA ALA A 79 -8.16 6.39 13.43
C ALA A 79 -9.50 6.51 12.71
N SER A 80 -9.84 7.68 12.16
CA SER A 80 -11.11 7.89 11.48
C SER A 80 -11.11 7.38 10.04
N ARG A 81 -9.94 7.08 9.48
CA ARG A 81 -9.80 6.66 8.08
C ARG A 81 -9.89 5.14 7.93
N GLU A 82 -10.18 4.71 6.71
CA GLU A 82 -10.16 3.30 6.35
C GLU A 82 -8.81 2.94 5.73
N TYR A 83 -8.17 1.91 6.29
CA TYR A 83 -6.90 1.38 5.79
C TYR A 83 -7.11 -0.08 5.39
N VAL A 84 -6.71 -0.44 4.17
CA VAL A 84 -6.88 -1.79 3.65
C VAL A 84 -5.52 -2.38 3.36
N VAL A 85 -5.15 -3.43 4.09
CA VAL A 85 -3.90 -4.13 3.84
C VAL A 85 -4.13 -5.13 2.71
N LEU A 86 -3.40 -4.96 1.60
CA LEU A 86 -3.45 -5.88 0.47
C LEU A 86 -2.51 -7.05 0.76
N MET A 87 -3.07 -8.14 1.25
CA MET A 87 -2.33 -9.32 1.68
C MET A 87 -1.68 -10.01 0.50
N GLY A 88 -0.49 -10.56 0.71
CA GLY A 88 0.30 -11.19 -0.34
C GLY A 88 1.25 -10.25 -1.04
N GLY A 89 0.90 -8.97 -1.12
CA GLY A 89 1.78 -7.93 -1.62
C GLY A 89 2.33 -8.16 -3.01
N THR A 90 3.50 -7.60 -3.28
CA THR A 90 4.13 -7.66 -4.59
C THR A 90 4.44 -9.09 -5.02
N ARG A 91 4.81 -9.97 -4.06
CA ARG A 91 5.12 -11.35 -4.37
C ARG A 91 3.90 -12.09 -4.93
N ALA A 92 2.77 -11.99 -4.23
CA ALA A 92 1.54 -12.65 -4.68
C ALA A 92 1.05 -12.05 -6.01
N ALA A 93 1.19 -10.74 -6.18
CA ALA A 93 0.82 -10.09 -7.43
C ALA A 93 1.66 -10.62 -8.60
N ARG A 94 2.99 -10.75 -8.38
CA ARG A 94 3.88 -11.29 -9.40
C ARG A 94 3.51 -12.73 -9.76
N ASP A 95 3.28 -13.56 -8.74
CA ASP A 95 2.96 -14.96 -8.96
C ASP A 95 1.63 -15.15 -9.67
N ALA A 96 0.70 -14.22 -9.49
CA ALA A 96 -0.60 -14.25 -10.15
C ALA A 96 -0.58 -13.59 -11.53
N GLY A 97 0.56 -13.07 -11.98
CA GLY A 97 0.67 -12.43 -13.29
C GLY A 97 0.09 -11.04 -13.38
N LEU A 98 -0.09 -10.35 -12.25
CA LEU A 98 -0.58 -8.98 -12.26
C LEU A 98 0.47 -8.04 -12.83
N PRO A 99 0.06 -6.92 -13.46
CA PRO A 99 1.01 -5.97 -14.06
C PRO A 99 1.96 -5.38 -13.04
N LEU A 100 3.26 -5.43 -13.35
CA LEU A 100 4.31 -4.81 -12.53
C LEU A 100 5.04 -3.79 -13.38
N GLU A 101 5.62 -2.80 -12.71
CA GLU A 101 6.42 -1.76 -13.35
C GLU A 101 7.76 -1.64 -12.63
N GLN A 102 8.75 -1.07 -13.30
CA GLN A 102 10.06 -0.79 -12.75
C GLN A 102 10.33 0.70 -12.77
N GLY A 103 11.25 1.14 -11.89
CA GLY A 103 11.64 2.53 -11.79
C GLY A 103 10.92 3.27 -10.69
N ALA A 104 11.34 4.51 -10.49
CA ALA A 104 10.81 5.33 -9.39
C ALA A 104 9.45 5.92 -9.73
#